data_0f128a95bda3d2d96a38783df8aefd43
#
_entry.id   0f128a95bda3d2d96a38783df8aefd43
#
_cell.length_a   1.000
_cell.length_b   1.000
_cell.length_c   1.000
_cell.angle_alpha   90.00
_cell.angle_beta   90.00
_cell.angle_gamma   90.00
#
_symmetry.space_group_name_H-M   'P 1'
#
loop_
_entity.id
_entity.type
_entity.pdbx_description
1 polymer ?
#
loop_
_entity_poly.entity_id
_entity_poly.type
_entity_poly.pdbx_seq_one_letter_code
_entity_poly.pdbx_strand_id
1 'polypeptide(L)'
;MDEKGLAYKRQVNYYETDKMGIVHHSNYIRFFEEARIDFLDKIGLNYKKIEDMGLIMPVLSVECKYIKPLHFSEDFYVNSRVAKYNGMKLVVEYEIYNMNEELVTTGRSEHCLLDK
;
A
#
# COMPACT_ATOMS: atom_id res chain seq x y z
N MET A 1 12.19 -1.65 -7.94
CA MET A 1 13.02 -0.45 -7.91
C MET A 1 12.16 0.81 -7.90
N ASP A 2 12.66 1.86 -7.31
CA ASP A 2 11.94 3.14 -7.15
C ASP A 2 12.37 4.13 -8.25
N GLU A 3 12.12 3.77 -9.50
CA GLU A 3 12.60 4.53 -10.64
C GLU A 3 12.03 5.94 -10.74
N LYS A 4 10.83 6.17 -10.21
CA LYS A 4 10.14 7.46 -10.30
C LYS A 4 10.07 8.18 -8.96
N GLY A 5 10.73 7.67 -7.91
CA GLY A 5 10.66 8.25 -6.58
C GLY A 5 9.28 8.14 -5.94
N LEU A 6 8.45 7.19 -6.39
CA LEU A 6 7.08 7.04 -5.92
C LEU A 6 6.91 5.96 -4.85
N ALA A 7 7.97 5.21 -4.55
CA ALA A 7 7.91 4.16 -3.55
C ALA A 7 7.70 4.74 -2.16
N TYR A 8 6.90 4.05 -1.39
CA TYR A 8 6.69 4.37 0.02
C TYR A 8 7.70 3.59 0.86
N LYS A 9 8.57 4.30 1.58
CA LYS A 9 9.64 3.70 2.38
C LYS A 9 9.35 3.87 3.86
N ARG A 10 9.58 2.80 4.64
CA ARG A 10 9.49 2.87 6.09
C ARG A 10 10.21 1.70 6.74
N GLN A 11 10.26 1.76 8.07
CA GLN A 11 10.82 0.70 8.90
C GLN A 11 9.70 -0.03 9.63
N VAL A 12 9.86 -1.32 9.87
CA VAL A 12 8.93 -2.11 10.66
C VAL A 12 8.97 -1.64 12.13
N ASN A 13 7.79 -1.38 12.69
CA ASN A 13 7.64 -0.99 14.10
C ASN A 13 7.48 -2.24 14.98
N TYR A 14 7.95 -2.14 16.23
CA TYR A 14 7.90 -3.27 17.16
C TYR A 14 6.47 -3.81 17.33
N TYR A 15 5.48 -2.93 17.47
CA TYR A 15 4.09 -3.36 17.69
C TYR A 15 3.46 -4.06 16.48
N GLU A 16 4.16 -4.08 15.35
CA GLU A 16 3.69 -4.75 14.14
C GLU A 16 4.15 -6.21 14.07
N THR A 17 5.04 -6.63 14.98
CA THR A 17 5.59 -7.97 14.97
C THR A 17 4.83 -8.89 15.94
N ASP A 18 4.91 -10.19 15.66
CA ASP A 18 4.36 -11.24 16.51
C ASP A 18 5.45 -11.88 17.39
N LYS A 19 5.10 -12.98 18.07
CA LYS A 19 6.05 -13.67 18.95
C LYS A 19 7.26 -14.24 18.23
N MET A 20 7.18 -14.43 16.92
CA MET A 20 8.29 -14.94 16.11
C MET A 20 9.22 -13.82 15.64
N GLY A 21 8.93 -12.57 15.97
CA GLY A 21 9.73 -11.43 15.56
C GLY A 21 9.52 -11.00 14.12
N ILE A 22 8.49 -11.54 13.46
CA ILE A 22 8.13 -11.15 12.10
C ILE A 22 6.83 -10.35 12.10
N VAL A 23 6.62 -9.57 11.05
CA VAL A 23 5.42 -8.76 10.90
C VAL A 23 4.18 -9.65 10.86
N HIS A 24 3.21 -9.34 11.72
CA HIS A 24 1.94 -10.06 11.74
C HIS A 24 1.18 -9.77 10.44
N HIS A 25 0.59 -10.79 9.85
CA HIS A 25 -0.05 -10.70 8.54
C HIS A 25 -1.10 -9.58 8.42
N SER A 26 -1.77 -9.23 9.51
CA SER A 26 -2.79 -8.17 9.49
C SER A 26 -2.23 -6.80 9.14
N ASN A 27 -0.93 -6.58 9.31
CA ASN A 27 -0.33 -5.28 9.09
C ASN A 27 -0.06 -4.98 7.62
N TYR A 28 0.00 -5.99 6.76
CA TYR A 28 0.31 -5.78 5.34
C TYR A 28 -0.77 -4.98 4.63
N ILE A 29 -2.03 -5.19 4.99
CA ILE A 29 -3.14 -4.40 4.43
C ILE A 29 -3.00 -2.94 4.83
N ARG A 30 -2.52 -2.67 6.05
CA ARG A 30 -2.23 -1.31 6.51
C ARG A 30 -1.08 -0.69 5.74
N PHE A 31 -0.04 -1.48 5.43
CA PHE A 31 1.08 -1.01 4.61
C PHE A 31 0.59 -0.61 3.22
N PHE A 32 -0.32 -1.37 2.64
CA PHE A 32 -0.91 -1.02 1.34
C PHE A 32 -1.70 0.28 1.44
N GLU A 33 -2.46 0.48 2.51
CA GLU A 33 -3.21 1.72 2.71
C GLU A 33 -2.26 2.91 2.84
N GLU A 34 -1.22 2.78 3.67
CA GLU A 34 -0.21 3.82 3.83
C GLU A 34 0.45 4.16 2.49
N ALA A 35 0.82 3.12 1.75
CA ALA A 35 1.48 3.28 0.46
C ALA A 35 0.56 3.93 -0.57
N ARG A 36 -0.71 3.55 -0.58
CA ARG A 36 -1.71 4.13 -1.49
C ARG A 36 -1.90 5.61 -1.22
N ILE A 37 -2.04 6.00 0.04
CA ILE A 37 -2.18 7.39 0.43
C ILE A 37 -0.97 8.19 0.00
N ASP A 38 0.23 7.67 0.27
CA ASP A 38 1.49 8.30 -0.11
C ASP A 38 1.61 8.44 -1.64
N PHE A 39 1.27 7.38 -2.36
CA PHE A 39 1.32 7.35 -3.82
C PHE A 39 0.37 8.38 -4.44
N LEU A 40 -0.88 8.41 -3.99
CA LEU A 40 -1.86 9.36 -4.50
C LEU A 40 -1.47 10.79 -4.20
N ASP A 41 -0.89 11.04 -3.02
CA ASP A 41 -0.40 12.36 -2.66
C ASP A 41 0.72 12.80 -3.61
N LYS A 42 1.65 11.90 -3.91
CA LYS A 42 2.80 12.20 -4.79
C LYS A 42 2.39 12.51 -6.22
N ILE A 43 1.29 11.93 -6.69
CA ILE A 43 0.77 12.22 -8.04
C ILE A 43 -0.26 13.35 -8.06
N GLY A 44 -0.44 14.04 -6.93
CA GLY A 44 -1.28 15.24 -6.84
C GLY A 44 -2.75 14.98 -6.51
N LEU A 45 -3.11 13.76 -6.12
CA LEU A 45 -4.49 13.37 -5.81
C LEU A 45 -4.60 12.92 -4.36
N ASN A 46 -4.29 13.81 -3.40
CA ASN A 46 -4.38 13.42 -2.00
C ASN A 46 -5.85 13.23 -1.56
N TYR A 47 -6.04 12.47 -0.48
CA TYR A 47 -7.36 12.14 0.04
C TYR A 47 -8.19 13.36 0.43
N LYS A 48 -7.53 14.39 0.97
CA LYS A 48 -8.23 15.62 1.34
C LYS A 48 -8.85 16.28 0.13
N LYS A 49 -8.13 16.33 -1.00
CA LYS A 49 -8.66 16.87 -2.25
C LYS A 49 -9.86 16.07 -2.75
N ILE A 50 -9.76 14.75 -2.69
CA ILE A 50 -10.84 13.84 -3.10
C ILE A 50 -12.07 14.11 -2.25
N GLU A 51 -11.91 14.20 -0.93
CA GLU A 51 -13.02 14.49 -0.01
C GLU A 51 -13.60 15.89 -0.22
N ASP A 52 -12.73 16.89 -0.45
CA ASP A 52 -13.16 18.26 -0.71
C ASP A 52 -13.98 18.38 -1.99
N MET A 53 -13.77 17.46 -2.95
CA MET A 53 -14.59 17.39 -4.17
C MET A 53 -15.92 16.66 -3.94
N GLY A 54 -16.20 16.25 -2.72
CA GLY A 54 -17.43 15.53 -2.39
C GLY A 54 -17.41 14.05 -2.72
N LEU A 55 -16.22 13.47 -2.88
CA LEU A 55 -16.07 12.06 -3.23
C LEU A 55 -15.57 11.25 -2.06
N ILE A 56 -15.96 9.99 -2.02
CA ILE A 56 -15.39 8.99 -1.11
C ILE A 56 -14.90 7.81 -1.93
N MET A 57 -13.95 7.06 -1.36
CA MET A 57 -13.30 5.96 -2.07
C MET A 57 -13.28 4.70 -1.19
N PRO A 58 -14.44 4.03 -1.04
CA PRO A 58 -14.48 2.81 -0.22
C PRO A 58 -13.68 1.67 -0.86
N VAL A 59 -13.20 0.78 -0.01
CA VAL A 59 -12.48 -0.42 -0.41
C VAL A 59 -13.51 -1.51 -0.71
N LEU A 60 -13.43 -2.10 -1.91
CA LEU A 60 -14.31 -3.19 -2.32
C LEU A 60 -13.69 -4.56 -2.03
N SER A 61 -12.38 -4.68 -2.24
CA SER A 61 -11.67 -5.95 -1.99
C SER A 61 -10.19 -5.68 -1.76
N VAL A 62 -9.55 -6.60 -1.05
CA VAL A 62 -8.11 -6.60 -0.83
C VAL A 62 -7.60 -8.02 -0.97
N GLU A 63 -6.50 -8.18 -1.69
CA GLU A 63 -5.78 -9.44 -1.78
C GLU A 63 -4.36 -9.23 -1.32
N CYS A 64 -3.78 -10.24 -0.68
CA CYS A 64 -2.42 -10.18 -0.17
C CYS A 64 -1.79 -11.57 -0.26
N LYS A 65 -0.57 -11.61 -0.82
CA LYS A 65 0.21 -12.84 -0.92
C LYS A 65 1.51 -12.65 -0.15
N TYR A 66 1.75 -13.53 0.81
CA TYR A 66 2.93 -13.49 1.68
C TYR A 66 3.98 -14.42 1.10
N ILE A 67 5.15 -13.86 0.74
CA ILE A 67 6.22 -14.62 0.09
C ILE A 67 7.40 -14.81 1.04
N LYS A 68 7.84 -13.75 1.70
CA LYS A 68 8.92 -13.76 2.69
C LYS A 68 8.54 -12.89 3.88
N PRO A 69 9.01 -13.20 5.09
CA PRO A 69 8.70 -12.37 6.26
C PRO A 69 9.52 -11.09 6.27
N LEU A 70 8.95 -10.06 6.87
CA LEU A 70 9.67 -8.86 7.30
C LEU A 70 9.87 -8.96 8.81
N HIS A 71 11.02 -8.50 9.30
CA HIS A 71 11.41 -8.62 10.69
C HIS A 71 11.40 -7.26 11.39
N PHE A 72 11.40 -7.27 12.70
CA PHE A 72 11.48 -6.06 13.50
C PHE A 72 12.67 -5.20 13.07
N SER A 73 12.44 -3.90 12.98
CA SER A 73 13.40 -2.86 12.59
C SER A 73 13.92 -2.95 11.16
N GLU A 74 13.48 -3.92 10.38
CA GLU A 74 13.86 -4.04 8.98
C GLU A 74 13.23 -2.90 8.17
N ASP A 75 14.03 -2.31 7.27
CA ASP A 75 13.53 -1.30 6.33
C ASP A 75 12.92 -2.00 5.12
N PHE A 76 11.88 -1.42 4.56
CA PHE A 76 11.24 -1.94 3.36
C PHE A 76 10.62 -0.81 2.56
N TYR A 77 10.23 -1.11 1.33
CA TYR A 77 9.48 -0.15 0.53
C TYR A 77 8.36 -0.85 -0.22
N VAL A 78 7.33 -0.05 -0.53
CA VAL A 78 6.15 -0.52 -1.25
C VAL A 78 6.04 0.25 -2.55
N ASN A 79 6.02 -0.46 -3.67
CA ASN A 79 5.70 0.11 -4.96
C ASN A 79 4.20 -0.04 -5.19
N SER A 80 3.54 1.05 -5.56
CA SER A 80 2.12 1.07 -5.89
C SER A 80 1.95 1.40 -7.36
N ARG A 81 0.96 0.79 -7.99
CA ARG A 81 0.67 0.97 -9.40
C ARG A 81 -0.83 0.95 -9.63
N VAL A 82 -1.33 1.90 -10.42
CA VAL A 82 -2.74 1.86 -10.84
C VAL A 82 -2.86 0.83 -11.95
N ALA A 83 -3.57 -0.27 -11.68
CA ALA A 83 -3.78 -1.33 -12.65
C ALA A 83 -5.01 -1.07 -13.51
N LYS A 84 -6.00 -0.34 -12.97
CA LYS A 84 -7.22 -0.02 -13.71
C LYS A 84 -7.87 1.22 -13.11
N TYR A 85 -8.36 2.09 -13.97
CA TYR A 85 -9.16 3.24 -13.56
C TYR A 85 -10.10 3.63 -14.69
N ASN A 86 -11.40 3.72 -14.40
CA ASN A 86 -12.41 4.11 -15.38
C ASN A 86 -13.33 5.24 -14.88
N GLY A 87 -12.88 5.99 -13.88
CA GLY A 87 -13.65 7.08 -13.28
C GLY A 87 -14.57 6.65 -12.15
N MET A 88 -14.93 5.38 -12.09
CA MET A 88 -15.80 4.82 -11.06
C MET A 88 -15.08 3.73 -10.24
N LYS A 89 -14.22 2.97 -10.87
CA LYS A 89 -13.47 1.88 -10.23
C LYS A 89 -11.99 2.13 -10.34
N LEU A 90 -11.29 1.94 -9.24
CA LEU A 90 -9.85 2.06 -9.15
C LEU A 90 -9.27 0.76 -8.63
N VAL A 91 -8.27 0.23 -9.31
CA VAL A 91 -7.54 -0.97 -8.88
C VAL A 91 -6.09 -0.58 -8.71
N VAL A 92 -5.54 -0.84 -7.52
CA VAL A 92 -4.13 -0.58 -7.22
C VAL A 92 -3.45 -1.90 -6.90
N GLU A 93 -2.27 -2.10 -7.47
CA GLU A 93 -1.43 -3.26 -7.19
C GLU A 93 -0.20 -2.81 -6.43
N TYR A 94 0.26 -3.67 -5.51
CA TYR A 94 1.37 -3.36 -4.61
C TYR A 94 2.41 -4.46 -4.65
N GLU A 95 3.67 -4.05 -4.52
CA GLU A 95 4.79 -4.96 -4.32
C GLU A 95 5.62 -4.42 -3.16
N ILE A 96 5.89 -5.26 -2.18
CA ILE A 96 6.75 -4.90 -1.04
C ILE A 96 8.10 -5.58 -1.23
N TYR A 97 9.16 -4.80 -1.08
CA TYR A 97 10.55 -5.27 -1.19
C TYR A 97 11.30 -4.94 0.10
N ASN A 98 12.19 -5.85 0.50
CA ASN A 98 13.15 -5.56 1.57
C ASN A 98 14.36 -4.80 0.98
N MET A 99 15.32 -4.44 1.81
CA MET A 99 16.47 -3.66 1.36
C MET A 99 17.50 -4.50 0.58
N ASN A 100 17.30 -5.81 0.50
CA ASN A 100 18.08 -6.69 -0.37
C ASN A 100 17.42 -6.84 -1.76
N GLU A 101 16.40 -6.02 -2.05
CA GLU A 101 15.65 -6.05 -3.31
C GLU A 101 14.92 -7.38 -3.54
N GLU A 102 14.56 -8.06 -2.45
CA GLU A 102 13.78 -9.29 -2.53
C GLU A 102 12.30 -8.95 -2.40
N LEU A 103 11.48 -9.55 -3.27
CA LEU A 103 10.02 -9.40 -3.19
C LEU A 103 9.51 -10.20 -1.99
N VAL A 104 8.88 -9.50 -1.04
CA VAL A 104 8.39 -10.13 0.19
C VAL A 104 6.88 -10.31 0.19
N THR A 105 6.15 -9.45 -0.52
CA THR A 105 4.69 -9.50 -0.51
C THR A 105 4.15 -8.85 -1.77
N THR A 106 3.06 -9.40 -2.30
CA THR A 106 2.29 -8.75 -3.36
C THR A 106 0.88 -8.51 -2.87
N GLY A 107 0.23 -7.49 -3.41
CA GLY A 107 -1.14 -7.19 -3.04
C GLY A 107 -1.90 -6.48 -4.12
N ARG A 108 -3.20 -6.38 -3.91
CA ARG A 108 -4.11 -5.72 -4.83
C ARG A 108 -5.31 -5.22 -4.03
N SER A 109 -5.75 -4.02 -4.30
CA SER A 109 -6.97 -3.49 -3.70
C SER A 109 -7.86 -2.89 -4.79
N GLU A 110 -9.18 -3.07 -4.62
CA GLU A 110 -10.16 -2.50 -5.52
C GLU A 110 -11.01 -1.51 -4.75
N HIS A 111 -11.29 -0.39 -5.39
CA HIS A 111 -12.02 0.72 -4.80
C HIS A 111 -13.05 1.22 -5.80
N CYS A 112 -14.10 1.87 -5.29
CA CYS A 112 -14.97 2.66 -6.15
C CYS A 112 -14.92 4.12 -5.70
N LEU A 113 -15.29 5.02 -6.60
CA LEU A 113 -15.42 6.45 -6.30
C LEU A 113 -16.90 6.77 -6.29
N LEU A 114 -17.39 7.28 -5.17
CA LEU A 114 -18.80 7.59 -4.96
C LEU A 114 -18.97 9.02 -4.53
N ASP A 115 -20.08 9.64 -4.90
CA ASP A 115 -20.48 10.93 -4.36
C ASP A 115 -20.88 10.75 -2.90
N LYS A 116 -20.50 11.71 -2.08
CA LYS A 116 -20.91 11.74 -0.69
C LYS A 116 -22.41 11.86 -0.53
#